data_1b0cf98d75ca2429342467256fe59747
#
_entry.id   1b0cf98d75ca2429342467256fe59747
#
_cell.length_a   1.000
_cell.length_b   1.000
_cell.length_c   1.000
_cell.angle_alpha   90.00
_cell.angle_beta   90.00
_cell.angle_gamma   90.00
#
_symmetry.space_group_name_H-M   'P 1'
#
loop_
_entity.id
_entity.type
_entity.pdbx_description
1 polymer ?
#
loop_
_entity_poly.entity_id
_entity_poly.type
_entity_poly.pdbx_seq_one_letter_code
_entity_poly.pdbx_strand_id
1 'polypeptide(L)'
;MGEVIWVDMQAIGPENSVGHKIRRLLQEAGVLGGLDAGARVALKINTAEEGYEYGLRPAFLRTVAEAVTNATEQIPTLCDGLKLVDYWRRMSGSSFMDVVSRQGYSSDTLGGNFVINGGFSGDEGNIYPCGGADTVLGGVEVGAAVCRSDRVWVLAHVTLHPLLGVAGALVNGGFECLVGRERTRVLAGIDPYPFNGSRPGRSALSGFRHRALEGHLGVRQALEGRVFYVNYVWDVTPQPEYFPFSEAPVGPSQGFLASRDPVALDAVTFDVVAETASPGGRTAVESAREAVEELLSVAEALGLGSRTYTLRRLS
;
A
#
# COMPACT_ATOMS: atom_id res chain seq x y z
N MET A 1 -4.88 -19.19 -8.33
CA MET A 1 -5.92 -18.84 -7.33
C MET A 1 -5.17 -18.42 -6.07
N GLY A 2 -5.35 -17.16 -5.67
CA GLY A 2 -4.67 -16.60 -4.49
C GLY A 2 -5.38 -16.99 -3.19
N GLU A 3 -4.62 -17.28 -2.12
CA GLU A 3 -5.18 -17.37 -0.77
C GLU A 3 -5.15 -15.99 -0.12
N VAL A 4 -6.29 -15.57 0.46
CA VAL A 4 -6.39 -14.37 1.28
C VAL A 4 -6.81 -14.78 2.69
N ILE A 5 -6.10 -14.30 3.69
CA ILE A 5 -6.39 -14.53 5.09
C ILE A 5 -6.97 -13.25 5.68
N TRP A 6 -8.06 -13.37 6.43
CA TRP A 6 -8.75 -12.24 7.05
C TRP A 6 -8.89 -12.43 8.55
N VAL A 7 -8.49 -11.41 9.32
CA VAL A 7 -8.81 -11.24 10.74
C VAL A 7 -9.69 -10.00 10.90
N ASP A 8 -10.81 -10.16 11.58
CA ASP A 8 -11.77 -9.08 11.83
C ASP A 8 -11.35 -8.16 12.99
N MET A 9 -12.22 -7.19 13.33
CA MET A 9 -12.00 -6.21 14.40
C MET A 9 -12.68 -6.57 15.74
N GLN A 10 -13.37 -7.71 15.83
CA GLN A 10 -14.05 -8.09 17.06
C GLN A 10 -13.03 -8.48 18.14
N ALA A 11 -13.00 -7.75 19.24
CA ALA A 11 -12.13 -8.00 20.38
C ALA A 11 -12.99 -8.23 21.63
N ILE A 12 -13.17 -9.50 22.01
CA ILE A 12 -13.99 -9.89 23.16
C ILE A 12 -13.12 -10.17 24.39
N GLY A 13 -11.81 -10.39 24.22
CA GLY A 13 -10.86 -10.65 25.30
C GLY A 13 -9.43 -10.27 24.92
N PRO A 14 -8.48 -10.32 25.86
CA PRO A 14 -7.09 -9.94 25.61
C PRO A 14 -6.43 -10.74 24.47
N GLU A 15 -6.78 -12.02 24.35
CA GLU A 15 -6.30 -12.93 23.30
C GLU A 15 -6.83 -12.59 21.92
N ASN A 16 -7.88 -11.77 21.82
CA ASN A 16 -8.46 -11.23 20.60
C ASN A 16 -8.17 -9.75 20.41
N SER A 17 -7.21 -9.19 21.15
CA SER A 17 -6.76 -7.82 20.92
C SER A 17 -6.19 -7.66 19.50
N VAL A 18 -6.23 -6.44 18.97
CA VAL A 18 -5.74 -6.14 17.61
C VAL A 18 -4.29 -6.61 17.41
N GLY A 19 -3.42 -6.41 18.42
CA GLY A 19 -2.04 -6.88 18.37
C GLY A 19 -1.92 -8.41 18.26
N HIS A 20 -2.75 -9.16 19.00
CA HIS A 20 -2.78 -10.62 18.88
C HIS A 20 -3.28 -11.07 17.51
N LYS A 21 -4.32 -10.44 17.00
CA LYS A 21 -4.87 -10.73 15.66
C LYS A 21 -3.87 -10.49 14.55
N ILE A 22 -3.11 -9.39 14.60
CA ILE A 22 -2.03 -9.11 13.64
C ILE A 22 -0.94 -10.21 13.71
N ARG A 23 -0.46 -10.56 14.91
CA ARG A 23 0.54 -11.62 15.07
C ARG A 23 0.02 -12.97 14.54
N ARG A 24 -1.22 -13.31 14.86
CA ARG A 24 -1.88 -14.52 14.35
C ARG A 24 -1.99 -14.52 12.83
N LEU A 25 -2.38 -13.38 12.23
CA LEU A 25 -2.44 -13.21 10.77
C LEU A 25 -1.08 -13.54 10.12
N LEU A 26 0.01 -12.98 10.66
CA LEU A 26 1.35 -13.19 10.14
C LEU A 26 1.82 -14.64 10.31
N GLN A 27 1.50 -15.29 11.44
CA GLN A 27 1.80 -16.69 11.70
C GLN A 27 1.06 -17.61 10.72
N GLU A 28 -0.26 -17.40 10.58
CA GLU A 28 -1.12 -18.19 9.70
C GLU A 28 -0.80 -18.01 8.21
N ALA A 29 -0.28 -16.83 7.83
CA ALA A 29 0.24 -16.58 6.50
C ALA A 29 1.61 -17.24 6.25
N GLY A 30 2.23 -17.83 7.28
CA GLY A 30 3.52 -18.51 7.19
C GLY A 30 4.69 -17.60 6.79
N VAL A 31 4.54 -16.27 6.95
CA VAL A 31 5.55 -15.31 6.46
C VAL A 31 6.71 -15.14 7.42
N LEU A 32 6.48 -15.36 8.72
CA LEU A 32 7.52 -15.28 9.74
C LEU A 32 8.49 -16.45 9.64
N GLY A 33 7.99 -17.68 9.44
CA GLY A 33 8.82 -18.88 9.29
C GLY A 33 9.66 -18.93 8.02
N GLY A 34 9.39 -18.06 7.05
CA GLY A 34 10.17 -17.91 5.82
C GLY A 34 11.23 -16.81 5.87
N LEU A 35 11.45 -16.19 7.05
CA LEU A 35 12.49 -15.19 7.26
C LEU A 35 13.75 -15.84 7.80
N ASP A 36 14.87 -15.52 7.20
CA ASP A 36 16.19 -15.95 7.69
C ASP A 36 16.69 -14.99 8.78
N ALA A 37 17.45 -15.50 9.74
CA ALA A 37 18.15 -14.67 10.72
C ALA A 37 19.10 -13.71 9.97
N GLY A 38 19.07 -12.43 10.34
CA GLY A 38 19.84 -11.39 9.67
C GLY A 38 19.18 -10.78 8.42
N ALA A 39 18.01 -11.29 7.98
CA ALA A 39 17.31 -10.74 6.81
C ALA A 39 16.87 -9.29 7.03
N ARG A 40 17.16 -8.44 6.04
CA ARG A 40 16.73 -7.04 6.02
C ARG A 40 15.31 -6.96 5.44
N VAL A 41 14.35 -6.64 6.29
CA VAL A 41 12.95 -6.50 5.89
C VAL A 41 12.58 -5.02 5.83
N ALA A 42 12.07 -4.56 4.68
CA ALA A 42 11.41 -3.28 4.59
C ALA A 42 9.90 -3.44 4.78
N LEU A 43 9.32 -2.60 5.63
CA LEU A 43 7.89 -2.44 5.80
C LEU A 43 7.47 -1.19 5.02
N LYS A 44 6.98 -1.38 3.79
CA LYS A 44 6.45 -0.27 2.99
C LYS A 44 5.08 0.10 3.53
N ILE A 45 4.95 1.33 3.97
CA ILE A 45 3.70 1.89 4.50
C ILE A 45 3.24 3.08 3.64
N ASN A 46 2.03 3.53 3.84
CA ASN A 46 1.56 4.82 3.35
C ASN A 46 1.32 5.76 4.52
N THR A 47 2.11 6.81 4.58
CA THR A 47 1.96 7.87 5.58
C THR A 47 0.89 8.86 5.15
N ALA A 48 0.32 9.60 6.11
CA ALA A 48 -0.72 10.57 5.84
C ALA A 48 -0.17 12.00 5.72
N GLU A 49 -0.88 12.89 5.03
CA GLU A 49 -0.58 14.32 5.00
C GLU A 49 -1.02 14.98 6.32
N GLU A 50 -0.44 16.14 6.65
CA GLU A 50 -0.85 16.91 7.84
C GLU A 50 -2.31 17.34 7.70
N GLY A 51 -3.14 16.98 8.70
CA GLY A 51 -4.58 17.24 8.69
C GLY A 51 -5.44 16.05 8.26
N TYR A 52 -4.84 14.98 7.74
CA TYR A 52 -5.56 13.73 7.48
C TYR A 52 -5.61 12.87 8.76
N GLU A 53 -6.80 12.51 9.21
CA GLU A 53 -7.01 11.92 10.54
C GLU A 53 -7.11 10.38 10.56
N TYR A 54 -7.22 9.75 9.39
CA TYR A 54 -7.53 8.31 9.24
C TYR A 54 -6.32 7.44 8.90
N GLY A 55 -5.10 7.93 9.04
CA GLY A 55 -3.89 7.21 8.66
C GLY A 55 -3.60 5.94 9.47
N LEU A 56 -2.60 5.19 9.03
CA LEU A 56 -2.11 4.00 9.73
C LEU A 56 -1.73 4.34 11.18
N ARG A 57 -2.13 3.48 12.10
CA ARG A 57 -1.83 3.68 13.53
C ARG A 57 -0.45 3.13 13.87
N PRO A 58 0.44 3.91 14.50
CA PRO A 58 1.79 3.45 14.88
C PRO A 58 1.78 2.14 15.67
N ALA A 59 0.80 1.92 16.55
CA ALA A 59 0.67 0.70 17.35
C ALA A 59 0.50 -0.58 16.48
N PHE A 60 -0.18 -0.49 15.33
CA PHE A 60 -0.32 -1.61 14.41
C PHE A 60 1.00 -1.91 13.72
N LEU A 61 1.68 -0.88 13.25
CA LEU A 61 2.98 -0.98 12.60
C LEU A 61 4.03 -1.55 13.55
N ARG A 62 4.04 -1.08 14.81
CA ARG A 62 4.92 -1.60 15.87
C ARG A 62 4.73 -3.10 16.07
N THR A 63 3.49 -3.59 16.11
CA THR A 63 3.22 -5.03 16.28
C THR A 63 3.84 -5.86 15.15
N VAL A 64 3.78 -5.36 13.91
CA VAL A 64 4.43 -6.03 12.76
C VAL A 64 5.95 -5.93 12.86
N ALA A 65 6.49 -4.75 13.20
CA ALA A 65 7.93 -4.53 13.34
C ALA A 65 8.54 -5.44 14.42
N GLU A 66 7.90 -5.56 15.60
CA GLU A 66 8.31 -6.48 16.66
C GLU A 66 8.29 -7.96 16.21
N ALA A 67 7.27 -8.36 15.43
CA ALA A 67 7.20 -9.72 14.89
C ALA A 67 8.35 -10.01 13.91
N VAL A 68 8.70 -9.03 13.06
CA VAL A 68 9.86 -9.14 12.15
C VAL A 68 11.16 -9.19 12.93
N THR A 69 11.36 -8.28 13.91
CA THR A 69 12.56 -8.25 14.74
C THR A 69 12.78 -9.59 15.46
N ASN A 70 11.72 -10.17 16.02
CA ASN A 70 11.78 -11.46 16.70
C ASN A 70 12.13 -12.62 15.75
N ALA A 71 11.73 -12.54 14.48
CA ALA A 71 12.01 -13.59 13.50
C ALA A 71 13.39 -13.46 12.84
N THR A 72 13.89 -12.22 12.66
CA THR A 72 15.14 -11.96 11.92
C THR A 72 16.31 -11.54 12.78
N GLU A 73 16.09 -11.20 14.05
CA GLU A 73 17.07 -10.55 14.93
C GLU A 73 17.57 -9.19 14.40
N GLN A 74 16.86 -8.61 13.41
CA GLN A 74 17.14 -7.32 12.80
C GLN A 74 15.97 -6.37 12.97
N ILE A 75 16.28 -5.10 13.26
CA ILE A 75 15.27 -4.03 13.32
C ILE A 75 14.82 -3.72 11.88
N PRO A 76 13.53 -3.83 11.56
CA PRO A 76 13.04 -3.56 10.21
C PRO A 76 13.13 -2.08 9.86
N THR A 77 13.19 -1.80 8.55
CA THR A 77 13.09 -0.45 8.01
C THR A 77 11.66 -0.18 7.57
N LEU A 78 10.99 0.80 8.19
CA LEU A 78 9.72 1.30 7.70
C LEU A 78 9.99 2.42 6.68
N CYS A 79 9.25 2.44 5.57
CA CYS A 79 9.48 3.44 4.54
C CYS A 79 8.21 3.87 3.79
N ASP A 80 8.23 5.13 3.33
CA ASP A 80 7.29 5.68 2.36
C ASP A 80 8.00 6.70 1.47
N GLY A 81 7.43 7.02 0.30
CA GLY A 81 8.01 7.96 -0.66
C GLY A 81 7.55 9.40 -0.47
N LEU A 82 8.36 10.36 -0.92
CA LEU A 82 7.94 11.76 -1.02
C LEU A 82 6.71 11.88 -1.92
N LYS A 83 5.84 12.85 -1.67
CA LYS A 83 4.69 13.13 -2.52
C LYS A 83 5.06 14.09 -3.67
N LEU A 84 4.39 13.95 -4.80
CA LEU A 84 4.82 14.55 -6.07
C LEU A 84 4.36 15.99 -6.30
N VAL A 85 3.60 16.60 -5.38
CA VAL A 85 2.87 17.82 -5.67
C VAL A 85 3.15 18.88 -4.63
N ASP A 86 3.40 20.09 -5.11
CA ASP A 86 3.70 21.29 -4.33
C ASP A 86 2.50 21.85 -3.52
N TYR A 87 1.41 21.10 -3.42
CA TYR A 87 0.24 21.57 -2.68
C TYR A 87 0.34 21.33 -1.17
N TRP A 88 1.14 20.30 -0.77
CA TRP A 88 1.16 19.83 0.61
C TRP A 88 2.58 19.75 1.15
N ARG A 89 2.69 19.33 2.40
CA ARG A 89 3.98 19.39 3.11
C ARG A 89 4.93 18.23 2.83
N ARG A 90 4.47 17.09 2.34
CA ARG A 90 5.29 15.89 2.17
C ARG A 90 6.05 15.80 0.83
N MET A 91 6.38 16.91 0.23
CA MET A 91 7.07 16.98 -1.07
C MET A 91 8.59 17.06 -0.97
N SER A 92 9.15 17.45 0.17
CA SER A 92 10.60 17.53 0.41
C SER A 92 10.99 16.70 1.62
N GLY A 93 12.26 16.22 1.67
CA GLY A 93 12.71 15.34 2.73
C GLY A 93 12.55 15.93 4.13
N SER A 94 12.90 17.21 4.33
CA SER A 94 12.76 17.86 5.64
C SER A 94 11.30 18.03 6.06
N SER A 95 10.46 18.50 5.16
CA SER A 95 9.04 18.72 5.41
C SER A 95 8.29 17.40 5.61
N PHE A 96 8.63 16.37 4.83
CA PHE A 96 8.11 15.02 4.99
C PHE A 96 8.41 14.45 6.37
N MET A 97 9.67 14.52 6.81
CA MET A 97 10.08 14.01 8.13
C MET A 97 9.41 14.77 9.28
N ASP A 98 9.20 16.08 9.15
CA ASP A 98 8.44 16.85 10.13
C ASP A 98 6.99 16.38 10.25
N VAL A 99 6.28 16.19 9.12
CA VAL A 99 4.89 15.73 9.11
C VAL A 99 4.76 14.33 9.71
N VAL A 100 5.57 13.36 9.29
CA VAL A 100 5.47 11.99 9.80
C VAL A 100 5.84 11.89 11.28
N SER A 101 6.80 12.71 11.73
CA SER A 101 7.16 12.83 13.15
C SER A 101 5.97 13.30 14.00
N ARG A 102 5.24 14.33 13.55
CA ARG A 102 4.04 14.84 14.24
C ARG A 102 2.89 13.84 14.28
N GLN A 103 2.83 12.93 13.33
CA GLN A 103 1.85 11.83 13.32
C GLN A 103 2.27 10.65 14.21
N GLY A 104 3.39 10.78 14.92
CA GLY A 104 3.88 9.76 15.83
C GLY A 104 4.69 8.65 15.16
N TYR A 105 5.15 8.85 13.92
CA TYR A 105 6.04 7.90 13.25
C TYR A 105 7.50 8.21 13.62
N SER A 106 7.92 7.69 14.77
CA SER A 106 9.30 7.73 15.25
C SER A 106 9.81 6.31 15.48
N SER A 107 11.12 6.11 15.58
CA SER A 107 11.69 4.80 15.87
C SER A 107 11.15 4.22 17.18
N ASP A 108 10.94 5.07 18.19
CA ASP A 108 10.41 4.64 19.49
C ASP A 108 8.96 4.16 19.42
N THR A 109 8.12 4.79 18.60
CA THR A 109 6.71 4.42 18.46
C THR A 109 6.52 3.24 17.51
N LEU A 110 7.33 3.13 16.46
CA LEU A 110 7.20 2.13 15.42
C LEU A 110 7.92 0.82 15.73
N GLY A 111 8.90 0.83 16.64
CA GLY A 111 9.77 -0.33 16.86
C GLY A 111 10.66 -0.67 15.65
N GLY A 112 10.92 0.30 14.80
CA GLY A 112 11.72 0.18 13.58
C GLY A 112 12.24 1.53 13.08
N ASN A 113 13.21 1.52 12.18
CA ASN A 113 13.78 2.74 11.62
C ASN A 113 12.90 3.26 10.48
N PHE A 114 12.41 4.51 10.60
CA PHE A 114 11.66 5.13 9.51
C PHE A 114 12.60 5.90 8.57
N VAL A 115 12.48 5.64 7.26
CA VAL A 115 13.26 6.30 6.22
C VAL A 115 12.39 6.68 5.03
N ILE A 116 12.84 7.67 4.25
CA ILE A 116 12.20 8.02 2.98
C ILE A 116 12.64 7.01 1.91
N ASN A 117 11.68 6.36 1.25
CA ASN A 117 11.98 5.51 0.09
C ASN A 117 12.44 6.40 -1.08
N GLY A 118 13.69 6.21 -1.51
CA GLY A 118 14.33 7.12 -2.46
C GLY A 118 15.29 8.13 -1.81
N GLY A 119 15.57 7.99 -0.50
CA GLY A 119 16.47 8.89 0.23
C GLY A 119 15.86 10.27 0.47
N PHE A 120 16.67 11.19 0.99
CA PHE A 120 16.22 12.53 1.37
C PHE A 120 15.74 13.37 0.18
N SER A 121 16.31 13.15 -1.03
CA SER A 121 15.86 13.78 -2.28
C SER A 121 14.61 13.13 -2.86
N GLY A 122 14.30 11.89 -2.48
CA GLY A 122 13.21 11.08 -3.03
C GLY A 122 13.56 10.38 -4.34
N ASP A 123 14.79 10.49 -4.84
CA ASP A 123 15.20 10.01 -6.17
C ASP A 123 16.37 8.99 -6.14
N GLU A 124 16.68 8.42 -4.97
CA GLU A 124 17.67 7.36 -4.85
C GLU A 124 17.03 6.00 -5.08
N GLY A 125 17.47 5.29 -6.11
CA GLY A 125 16.93 3.98 -6.46
C GLY A 125 17.76 3.24 -7.48
N ASN A 126 17.24 2.10 -7.93
CA ASN A 126 17.82 1.32 -9.02
C ASN A 126 16.73 0.99 -10.05
N ILE A 127 17.14 0.91 -11.32
CA ILE A 127 16.25 0.58 -12.43
C ILE A 127 16.11 -0.94 -12.55
N TYR A 128 14.86 -1.41 -12.64
CA TYR A 128 14.51 -2.80 -12.87
C TYR A 128 13.58 -2.94 -14.08
N PRO A 129 13.77 -3.99 -14.91
CA PRO A 129 12.89 -4.22 -16.05
C PRO A 129 11.48 -4.56 -15.57
N CYS A 130 10.47 -4.07 -16.28
CA CYS A 130 9.08 -4.44 -16.04
C CYS A 130 8.78 -5.86 -16.51
N GLY A 131 9.50 -6.33 -17.55
CA GLY A 131 9.31 -7.66 -18.11
C GLY A 131 7.93 -7.86 -18.77
N GLY A 132 7.87 -8.68 -19.82
CA GLY A 132 6.62 -8.98 -20.53
C GLY A 132 6.46 -8.22 -21.85
N ALA A 133 5.69 -8.82 -22.79
CA ALA A 133 5.51 -8.29 -24.16
C ALA A 133 4.58 -7.06 -24.18
N ASP A 134 3.71 -6.92 -23.18
CA ASP A 134 2.66 -5.91 -23.13
C ASP A 134 3.02 -4.68 -22.27
N THR A 135 4.30 -4.56 -21.86
CA THR A 135 4.75 -3.40 -21.08
C THR A 135 5.18 -2.23 -21.98
N VAL A 136 4.85 -1.00 -21.55
CA VAL A 136 5.18 0.23 -22.28
C VAL A 136 6.35 1.00 -21.66
N LEU A 137 6.64 0.78 -20.37
CA LEU A 137 7.71 1.50 -19.67
C LEU A 137 9.09 0.87 -19.88
N GLY A 138 9.17 -0.42 -20.22
CA GLY A 138 10.42 -1.17 -20.37
C GLY A 138 11.15 -1.43 -19.05
N GLY A 139 11.21 -0.44 -18.17
CA GLY A 139 11.79 -0.53 -16.84
C GLY A 139 11.39 0.65 -15.97
N VAL A 140 11.48 0.49 -14.64
CA VAL A 140 11.14 1.49 -13.65
C VAL A 140 12.19 1.59 -12.56
N GLU A 141 12.33 2.77 -11.98
CA GLU A 141 13.25 3.01 -10.88
C GLU A 141 12.57 2.82 -9.54
N VAL A 142 12.98 1.77 -8.83
CA VAL A 142 12.48 1.39 -7.50
C VAL A 142 13.31 2.07 -6.44
N GLY A 143 12.65 2.67 -5.44
CA GLY A 143 13.32 3.44 -4.38
C GLY A 143 14.23 2.57 -3.51
N ALA A 144 15.30 3.20 -3.02
CA ALA A 144 16.43 2.54 -2.37
C ALA A 144 16.05 1.72 -1.13
N ALA A 145 15.12 2.19 -0.30
CA ALA A 145 14.70 1.45 0.90
C ALA A 145 14.03 0.12 0.54
N VAL A 146 13.27 0.10 -0.56
CA VAL A 146 12.62 -1.11 -1.09
C VAL A 146 13.62 -2.01 -1.78
N CYS A 147 14.34 -1.52 -2.79
CA CYS A 147 15.17 -2.39 -3.65
C CYS A 147 16.46 -2.90 -2.99
N ARG A 148 16.89 -2.32 -1.87
CA ARG A 148 18.06 -2.78 -1.10
C ARG A 148 17.72 -3.73 0.04
N SER A 149 16.44 -4.06 0.21
CA SER A 149 15.96 -5.01 1.22
C SER A 149 15.90 -6.44 0.67
N ASP A 150 16.01 -7.43 1.55
CA ASP A 150 15.93 -8.85 1.16
C ASP A 150 14.48 -9.30 1.01
N ARG A 151 13.56 -8.64 1.74
CA ARG A 151 12.12 -8.85 1.74
C ARG A 151 11.39 -7.51 1.85
N VAL A 152 10.23 -7.40 1.26
CA VAL A 152 9.34 -6.25 1.48
C VAL A 152 7.95 -6.73 1.89
N TRP A 153 7.44 -6.16 2.98
CA TRP A 153 6.05 -6.29 3.37
C TRP A 153 5.35 -4.96 3.15
N VAL A 154 4.33 -4.98 2.32
CA VAL A 154 3.50 -3.82 2.02
C VAL A 154 2.36 -3.77 3.00
N LEU A 155 2.34 -2.77 3.87
CA LEU A 155 1.32 -2.57 4.88
C LEU A 155 0.46 -1.38 4.44
N ALA A 156 -0.54 -1.64 3.61
CA ALA A 156 -1.36 -0.61 2.99
C ALA A 156 -2.56 -0.23 3.86
N HIS A 157 -2.68 1.04 4.25
CA HIS A 157 -3.97 1.60 4.63
C HIS A 157 -4.85 1.69 3.38
N VAL A 158 -5.96 1.03 3.39
CA VAL A 158 -6.86 1.02 2.23
C VAL A 158 -7.70 2.28 2.18
N THR A 159 -7.68 2.94 1.03
CA THR A 159 -8.56 4.08 0.75
C THR A 159 -9.18 3.93 -0.63
N LEU A 160 -10.28 4.61 -0.92
CA LEU A 160 -10.67 4.83 -2.29
C LEU A 160 -9.68 5.82 -2.94
N HIS A 161 -9.61 5.80 -4.27
CA HIS A 161 -8.64 6.60 -5.00
C HIS A 161 -9.26 7.17 -6.27
N PRO A 162 -9.21 8.50 -6.50
CA PRO A 162 -9.92 9.14 -7.60
C PRO A 162 -9.48 8.69 -9.00
N LEU A 163 -8.22 8.24 -9.15
CA LEU A 163 -7.67 7.80 -10.44
C LEU A 163 -7.58 6.28 -10.57
N LEU A 164 -7.36 5.57 -9.45
CA LEU A 164 -7.07 4.13 -9.42
C LEU A 164 -8.22 3.29 -8.87
N GLY A 165 -9.28 3.93 -8.37
CA GLY A 165 -10.42 3.27 -7.74
C GLY A 165 -10.16 2.89 -6.30
N VAL A 166 -9.16 2.08 -6.02
CA VAL A 166 -8.70 1.69 -4.68
C VAL A 166 -7.17 1.80 -4.57
N ALA A 167 -6.69 2.24 -3.43
CA ALA A 167 -5.28 2.20 -3.07
C ALA A 167 -5.07 1.13 -1.99
N GLY A 168 -4.76 -0.07 -2.42
CA GLY A 168 -4.44 -1.24 -1.60
C GLY A 168 -3.04 -1.78 -1.93
N ALA A 169 -2.92 -3.10 -1.94
CA ALA A 169 -1.66 -3.81 -2.19
C ALA A 169 -1.04 -3.48 -3.56
N LEU A 170 -1.85 -3.40 -4.62
CA LEU A 170 -1.37 -3.12 -5.99
C LEU A 170 -0.71 -1.75 -6.11
N VAL A 171 -1.34 -0.73 -5.56
CA VAL A 171 -0.83 0.65 -5.65
C VAL A 171 0.37 0.85 -4.72
N ASN A 172 0.24 0.43 -3.46
CA ASN A 172 1.28 0.60 -2.45
C ASN A 172 2.49 -0.32 -2.65
N GLY A 173 2.31 -1.48 -3.26
CA GLY A 173 3.38 -2.41 -3.61
C GLY A 173 4.01 -2.17 -4.98
N GLY A 174 3.50 -1.22 -5.75
CA GLY A 174 3.98 -0.87 -7.08
C GLY A 174 4.32 0.61 -7.20
N PHE A 175 3.38 1.41 -7.70
CA PHE A 175 3.57 2.83 -7.98
C PHE A 175 4.16 3.61 -6.80
N GLU A 176 3.69 3.38 -5.57
CA GLU A 176 4.18 4.06 -4.36
C GLU A 176 5.57 3.55 -3.88
N CYS A 177 6.13 2.51 -4.50
CA CYS A 177 7.50 2.05 -4.27
C CYS A 177 8.54 2.72 -5.19
N LEU A 178 8.10 3.43 -6.22
CA LEU A 178 8.97 4.09 -7.18
C LEU A 178 9.55 5.39 -6.63
N VAL A 179 10.70 5.82 -7.15
CA VAL A 179 11.27 7.14 -6.84
C VAL A 179 10.40 8.27 -7.40
N GLY A 180 10.57 9.50 -6.88
CA GLY A 180 9.72 10.64 -7.23
C GLY A 180 9.65 10.94 -8.73
N ARG A 181 10.82 11.06 -9.38
CA ARG A 181 10.90 11.30 -10.83
C ARG A 181 10.22 10.20 -11.66
N GLU A 182 10.31 8.95 -11.21
CA GLU A 182 9.71 7.83 -11.91
C GLU A 182 8.18 7.85 -11.81
N ARG A 183 7.64 8.18 -10.63
CA ARG A 183 6.18 8.36 -10.47
C ARG A 183 5.65 9.49 -11.34
N THR A 184 6.41 10.59 -11.48
CA THR A 184 6.07 11.67 -12.41
C THR A 184 6.03 11.17 -13.86
N ARG A 185 6.99 10.34 -14.27
CA ARG A 185 7.00 9.70 -15.61
C ARG A 185 5.79 8.79 -15.81
N VAL A 186 5.44 8.00 -14.80
CA VAL A 186 4.28 7.10 -14.83
C VAL A 186 2.97 7.86 -14.95
N LEU A 187 2.82 9.00 -14.27
CA LEU A 187 1.65 9.89 -14.40
C LEU A 187 1.48 10.44 -15.82
N ALA A 188 2.57 10.65 -16.56
CA ALA A 188 2.55 11.14 -17.94
C ALA A 188 1.68 12.39 -18.15
N GLY A 189 1.82 13.38 -17.27
CA GLY A 189 1.09 14.64 -17.32
C GLY A 189 -0.33 14.62 -16.73
N ILE A 190 -0.77 13.51 -16.16
CA ILE A 190 -2.02 13.49 -15.39
C ILE A 190 -1.78 14.26 -14.08
N ASP A 191 -2.66 15.22 -13.80
CA ASP A 191 -2.71 15.87 -12.50
C ASP A 191 -3.29 14.88 -11.46
N PRO A 192 -2.52 14.44 -10.46
CA PRO A 192 -3.02 13.55 -9.42
C PRO A 192 -4.02 14.24 -8.47
N TYR A 193 -4.15 15.57 -8.56
CA TYR A 193 -5.03 16.38 -7.70
C TYR A 193 -5.91 17.33 -8.53
N PRO A 194 -6.94 16.84 -9.21
CA PRO A 194 -7.74 17.64 -10.14
C PRO A 194 -8.70 18.59 -9.40
N PHE A 195 -8.16 19.50 -8.58
CA PHE A 195 -8.96 20.53 -7.86
C PHE A 195 -9.58 21.57 -8.79
N ASN A 196 -9.05 21.74 -9.98
CA ASN A 196 -9.59 22.64 -10.99
C ASN A 196 -10.82 22.08 -11.73
N GLY A 197 -11.31 20.90 -11.33
CA GLY A 197 -12.45 20.24 -11.96
C GLY A 197 -12.13 19.56 -13.30
N SER A 198 -10.88 19.65 -13.79
CA SER A 198 -10.48 18.93 -14.99
C SER A 198 -10.31 17.44 -14.65
N ARG A 199 -11.11 16.58 -15.28
CA ARG A 199 -10.92 15.12 -15.17
C ARG A 199 -10.14 14.65 -16.38
N PRO A 200 -9.05 13.85 -16.20
CA PRO A 200 -8.38 13.22 -17.32
C PRO A 200 -9.36 12.38 -18.14
N GLY A 201 -9.17 12.36 -19.46
CA GLY A 201 -9.99 11.51 -20.33
C GLY A 201 -9.79 10.02 -20.01
N ARG A 202 -10.78 9.19 -20.35
CA ARG A 202 -10.78 7.74 -20.08
C ARG A 202 -9.49 7.05 -20.58
N SER A 203 -9.03 7.34 -21.79
CA SER A 203 -7.81 6.77 -22.37
C SER A 203 -6.55 7.14 -21.57
N ALA A 204 -6.45 8.37 -21.08
CA ALA A 204 -5.33 8.82 -20.26
C ALA A 204 -5.32 8.09 -18.91
N LEU A 205 -6.49 7.92 -18.27
CA LEU A 205 -6.64 7.17 -17.01
C LEU A 205 -6.30 5.69 -17.19
N SER A 206 -6.78 5.05 -18.25
CA SER A 206 -6.46 3.66 -18.57
C SER A 206 -4.96 3.47 -18.78
N GLY A 207 -4.32 4.34 -19.56
CA GLY A 207 -2.88 4.34 -19.75
C GLY A 207 -2.09 4.57 -18.45
N PHE A 208 -2.57 5.43 -17.56
CA PHE A 208 -1.94 5.62 -16.24
C PHE A 208 -2.06 4.37 -15.37
N ARG A 209 -3.23 3.75 -15.29
CA ARG A 209 -3.45 2.52 -14.51
C ARG A 209 -2.50 1.41 -14.98
N HIS A 210 -2.38 1.24 -16.29
CA HIS A 210 -1.46 0.27 -16.88
C HIS A 210 -0.01 0.54 -16.44
N ARG A 211 0.51 1.76 -16.63
CA ARG A 211 1.87 2.13 -16.23
C ARG A 211 2.11 2.02 -14.73
N ALA A 212 1.11 2.36 -13.89
CA ALA A 212 1.23 2.21 -12.45
C ALA A 212 1.41 0.74 -12.04
N LEU A 213 0.74 -0.19 -12.73
CA LEU A 213 0.88 -1.63 -12.51
C LEU A 213 2.19 -2.19 -13.08
N GLU A 214 2.74 -1.62 -14.15
CA GLU A 214 4.11 -1.94 -14.59
C GLU A 214 5.14 -1.59 -13.51
N GLY A 215 4.91 -0.53 -12.72
CA GLY A 215 5.70 -0.23 -11.53
C GLY A 215 5.75 -1.40 -10.55
N HIS A 216 4.65 -2.12 -10.39
CA HIS A 216 4.59 -3.32 -9.54
C HIS A 216 5.44 -4.48 -10.09
N LEU A 217 5.47 -4.65 -11.42
CA LEU A 217 6.35 -5.64 -12.06
C LEU A 217 7.83 -5.36 -11.75
N GLY A 218 8.26 -4.10 -11.85
CA GLY A 218 9.63 -3.70 -11.52
C GLY A 218 9.97 -3.96 -10.04
N VAL A 219 9.06 -3.71 -9.12
CA VAL A 219 9.24 -4.03 -7.68
C VAL A 219 9.36 -5.55 -7.47
N ARG A 220 8.51 -6.35 -8.12
CA ARG A 220 8.61 -7.81 -8.05
C ARG A 220 9.94 -8.32 -8.59
N GLN A 221 10.44 -7.71 -9.66
CA GLN A 221 11.74 -8.05 -10.23
C GLN A 221 12.88 -7.68 -9.28
N ALA A 222 12.84 -6.49 -8.66
CA ALA A 222 13.82 -6.03 -7.69
C ALA A 222 13.96 -6.98 -6.49
N LEU A 223 12.87 -7.61 -6.10
CA LEU A 223 12.78 -8.45 -4.91
C LEU A 223 12.66 -9.95 -5.24
N GLU A 224 12.79 -10.34 -6.50
CA GLU A 224 12.64 -11.73 -6.94
C GLU A 224 11.32 -12.37 -6.43
N GLY A 225 10.26 -11.58 -6.41
CA GLY A 225 8.95 -12.00 -5.91
C GLY A 225 8.82 -12.10 -4.39
N ARG A 226 9.84 -11.73 -3.62
CA ARG A 226 9.83 -11.78 -2.14
C ARG A 226 9.07 -10.59 -1.53
N VAL A 227 7.80 -10.45 -1.90
CA VAL A 227 6.89 -9.42 -1.40
C VAL A 227 5.69 -10.08 -0.72
N PHE A 228 5.25 -9.48 0.36
CA PHE A 228 4.04 -9.87 1.08
C PHE A 228 3.18 -8.65 1.32
N TYR A 229 1.85 -8.81 1.33
CA TYR A 229 0.91 -7.71 1.38
C TYR A 229 -0.07 -7.88 2.54
N VAL A 230 -0.32 -6.76 3.24
CA VAL A 230 -1.36 -6.63 4.26
C VAL A 230 -2.17 -5.38 3.96
N ASN A 231 -3.45 -5.54 3.73
CA ASN A 231 -4.41 -4.44 3.62
C ASN A 231 -5.06 -4.18 4.98
N TYR A 232 -4.84 -2.98 5.51
CA TYR A 232 -5.52 -2.45 6.68
C TYR A 232 -6.85 -1.86 6.23
N VAL A 233 -7.93 -2.62 6.36
CA VAL A 233 -9.30 -2.23 6.01
C VAL A 233 -9.93 -1.58 7.25
N TRP A 234 -9.37 -0.46 7.62
CA TRP A 234 -9.69 0.32 8.80
C TRP A 234 -9.86 1.77 8.40
N ASP A 235 -10.98 2.39 8.78
CA ASP A 235 -11.30 3.77 8.42
C ASP A 235 -11.09 4.06 6.91
N VAL A 236 -11.66 3.20 6.06
CA VAL A 236 -11.55 3.34 4.60
C VAL A 236 -12.26 4.60 4.14
N THR A 237 -11.51 5.55 3.61
CA THR A 237 -12.00 6.89 3.25
C THR A 237 -12.17 7.08 1.75
N PRO A 238 -13.06 8.02 1.32
CA PRO A 238 -13.21 8.37 -0.09
C PRO A 238 -11.97 9.04 -0.70
N GLN A 239 -11.26 9.86 0.08
CA GLN A 239 -10.03 10.52 -0.33
C GLN A 239 -8.83 9.79 0.27
N PRO A 240 -7.75 9.58 -0.52
CA PRO A 240 -6.55 8.93 -0.03
C PRO A 240 -5.72 9.83 0.90
N GLU A 241 -4.87 9.21 1.70
CA GLU A 241 -4.07 9.83 2.77
C GLU A 241 -3.04 10.88 2.29
N TYR A 242 -2.86 11.06 0.99
CA TYR A 242 -2.02 12.14 0.46
C TYR A 242 -2.75 13.49 0.36
N PHE A 243 -4.07 13.54 0.62
CA PHE A 243 -4.79 14.78 0.87
C PHE A 243 -4.73 15.14 2.36
N PRO A 244 -4.73 16.44 2.73
CA PRO A 244 -4.80 16.89 4.13
C PRO A 244 -6.22 16.83 4.72
N PHE A 245 -7.14 16.18 4.04
CA PHE A 245 -8.55 16.05 4.44
C PHE A 245 -9.16 14.79 3.84
N SER A 246 -10.20 14.29 4.46
CA SER A 246 -11.13 13.33 3.87
C SER A 246 -12.51 13.47 4.47
N GLU A 247 -13.51 13.01 3.70
CA GLU A 247 -14.82 12.71 4.25
C GLU A 247 -14.74 11.54 5.24
N ALA A 248 -15.81 11.32 5.98
CA ALA A 248 -15.90 10.18 6.90
C ALA A 248 -15.69 8.84 6.17
N PRO A 249 -15.22 7.80 6.88
CA PRO A 249 -15.07 6.47 6.32
C PRO A 249 -16.34 5.95 5.64
N VAL A 250 -16.18 5.25 4.54
CA VAL A 250 -17.29 4.73 3.71
C VAL A 250 -18.11 3.64 4.40
N GLY A 251 -17.57 3.05 5.46
CA GLY A 251 -18.21 1.99 6.24
C GLY A 251 -17.42 1.65 7.50
N PRO A 252 -17.86 0.64 8.26
CA PRO A 252 -17.16 0.20 9.45
C PRO A 252 -15.83 -0.47 9.11
N SER A 253 -14.87 -0.36 10.03
CA SER A 253 -13.58 -1.04 9.92
C SER A 253 -13.75 -2.56 9.90
N GLN A 254 -13.06 -3.24 8.98
CA GLN A 254 -13.21 -4.67 8.71
C GLN A 254 -12.03 -5.51 9.21
N GLY A 255 -10.91 -4.88 9.58
CA GLY A 255 -9.74 -5.55 10.09
C GLY A 255 -8.58 -5.59 9.10
N PHE A 256 -7.92 -6.75 9.03
CA PHE A 256 -6.70 -6.91 8.26
C PHE A 256 -6.82 -8.12 7.34
N LEU A 257 -6.50 -7.90 6.07
CA LEU A 257 -6.43 -8.95 5.06
C LEU A 257 -4.98 -9.10 4.61
N ALA A 258 -4.54 -10.32 4.36
CA ALA A 258 -3.16 -10.58 3.94
C ALA A 258 -3.09 -11.63 2.84
N SER A 259 -2.15 -11.46 1.91
CA SER A 259 -1.90 -12.40 0.83
C SER A 259 -0.48 -12.21 0.24
N ARG A 260 0.00 -13.22 -0.48
CA ARG A 260 1.14 -13.08 -1.42
C ARG A 260 0.69 -12.66 -2.83
N ASP A 261 -0.61 -12.71 -3.10
CA ASP A 261 -1.24 -12.31 -4.36
C ASP A 261 -1.92 -10.94 -4.17
N PRO A 262 -1.35 -9.84 -4.71
CA PRO A 262 -1.90 -8.49 -4.52
C PRO A 262 -3.21 -8.29 -5.27
N VAL A 263 -3.45 -9.02 -6.37
CA VAL A 263 -4.71 -8.93 -7.15
C VAL A 263 -5.85 -9.57 -6.35
N ALA A 264 -5.64 -10.79 -5.84
CA ALA A 264 -6.59 -11.46 -4.96
C ALA A 264 -6.91 -10.61 -3.73
N LEU A 265 -5.86 -10.02 -3.13
CA LEU A 265 -6.01 -9.21 -1.92
C LEU A 265 -6.85 -7.96 -2.17
N ASP A 266 -6.57 -7.20 -3.23
CA ASP A 266 -7.33 -5.98 -3.53
C ASP A 266 -8.75 -6.30 -4.02
N ALA A 267 -8.96 -7.42 -4.72
CA ALA A 267 -10.30 -7.89 -5.10
C ALA A 267 -11.17 -8.16 -3.87
N VAL A 268 -10.70 -9.02 -2.94
CA VAL A 268 -11.41 -9.29 -1.67
C VAL A 268 -11.63 -8.01 -0.87
N THR A 269 -10.60 -7.16 -0.80
CA THR A 269 -10.67 -5.90 -0.05
C THR A 269 -11.81 -5.02 -0.57
N PHE A 270 -11.90 -4.84 -1.89
CA PHE A 270 -12.95 -4.03 -2.47
C PHE A 270 -14.34 -4.66 -2.30
N ASP A 271 -14.47 -5.99 -2.44
CA ASP A 271 -15.73 -6.70 -2.20
C ASP A 271 -16.22 -6.47 -0.77
N VAL A 272 -15.34 -6.65 0.24
CA VAL A 272 -15.66 -6.41 1.65
C VAL A 272 -16.07 -4.96 1.92
N VAL A 273 -15.35 -4.00 1.35
CA VAL A 273 -15.68 -2.57 1.49
C VAL A 273 -17.04 -2.27 0.85
N ALA A 274 -17.31 -2.81 -0.33
CA ALA A 274 -18.57 -2.59 -1.04
C ALA A 274 -19.77 -3.21 -0.32
N GLU A 275 -19.62 -4.42 0.21
CA GLU A 275 -20.67 -5.11 0.96
C GLU A 275 -21.02 -4.39 2.27
N THR A 276 -20.02 -3.78 2.92
CA THR A 276 -20.19 -3.17 4.24
C THR A 276 -20.34 -1.64 4.22
N ALA A 277 -20.37 -1.06 3.02
CA ALA A 277 -20.51 0.39 2.84
C ALA A 277 -21.79 0.92 3.52
N SER A 278 -21.62 1.96 4.32
CA SER A 278 -22.73 2.70 4.94
C SER A 278 -23.59 3.40 3.86
N PRO A 279 -24.83 3.77 4.15
CA PRO A 279 -25.66 4.51 3.20
C PRO A 279 -24.97 5.77 2.65
N GLY A 280 -24.21 6.49 3.48
CA GLY A 280 -23.43 7.68 3.07
C GLY A 280 -22.21 7.34 2.22
N GLY A 281 -21.58 6.20 2.44
CA GLY A 281 -20.38 5.77 1.70
C GLY A 281 -20.64 5.09 0.36
N ARG A 282 -21.87 4.59 0.12
CA ARG A 282 -22.20 3.83 -1.09
C ARG A 282 -21.89 4.55 -2.38
N THR A 283 -22.22 5.83 -2.46
CA THR A 283 -21.97 6.63 -3.68
C THR A 283 -20.49 6.69 -4.03
N ALA A 284 -19.62 6.86 -3.03
CA ALA A 284 -18.18 6.89 -3.25
C ALA A 284 -17.67 5.52 -3.73
N VAL A 285 -18.12 4.42 -3.11
CA VAL A 285 -17.76 3.06 -3.49
C VAL A 285 -18.21 2.73 -4.91
N GLU A 286 -19.47 3.03 -5.27
CA GLU A 286 -19.98 2.79 -6.63
C GLU A 286 -19.24 3.63 -7.67
N SER A 287 -18.86 4.87 -7.33
CA SER A 287 -18.06 5.72 -8.23
C SER A 287 -16.64 5.18 -8.49
N ALA A 288 -16.10 4.40 -7.57
CA ALA A 288 -14.79 3.77 -7.69
C ALA A 288 -14.81 2.46 -8.48
N ARG A 289 -15.97 1.78 -8.58
CA ARG A 289 -16.11 0.41 -9.08
C ARG A 289 -15.50 0.20 -10.47
N GLU A 290 -15.84 1.03 -11.46
CA GLU A 290 -15.30 0.90 -12.83
C GLU A 290 -13.78 0.96 -12.85
N ALA A 291 -13.20 1.85 -12.06
CA ALA A 291 -11.74 2.03 -11.96
C ALA A 291 -11.08 0.81 -11.29
N VAL A 292 -11.70 0.24 -10.27
CA VAL A 292 -11.22 -0.97 -9.58
C VAL A 292 -11.27 -2.18 -10.51
N GLU A 293 -12.39 -2.39 -11.22
CA GLU A 293 -12.52 -3.50 -12.17
C GLU A 293 -11.46 -3.43 -13.28
N GLU A 294 -11.20 -2.24 -13.81
CA GLU A 294 -10.16 -2.03 -14.81
C GLU A 294 -8.77 -2.30 -14.22
N LEU A 295 -8.47 -1.76 -13.02
CA LEU A 295 -7.19 -1.96 -12.35
C LEU A 295 -6.90 -3.45 -12.13
N LEU A 296 -7.86 -4.19 -11.56
CA LEU A 296 -7.74 -5.62 -11.29
C LEU A 296 -7.59 -6.43 -12.59
N SER A 297 -8.35 -6.08 -13.64
CA SER A 297 -8.28 -6.76 -14.94
C SER A 297 -6.91 -6.59 -15.60
N VAL A 298 -6.36 -5.38 -15.59
CA VAL A 298 -5.03 -5.10 -16.14
C VAL A 298 -3.95 -5.78 -15.28
N ALA A 299 -4.08 -5.78 -13.96
CA ALA A 299 -3.12 -6.43 -13.06
C ALA A 299 -3.07 -7.96 -13.30
N GLU A 300 -4.22 -8.60 -13.51
CA GLU A 300 -4.31 -10.02 -13.84
C GLU A 300 -3.70 -10.30 -15.24
N ALA A 301 -3.97 -9.47 -16.23
CA ALA A 301 -3.41 -9.60 -17.57
C ALA A 301 -1.87 -9.43 -17.58
N LEU A 302 -1.32 -8.57 -16.72
CA LEU A 302 0.12 -8.41 -16.52
C LEU A 302 0.76 -9.53 -15.67
N GLY A 303 -0.02 -10.51 -15.20
CA GLY A 303 0.48 -11.65 -14.42
C GLY A 303 0.89 -11.27 -12.98
N LEU A 304 0.33 -10.20 -12.42
CA LEU A 304 0.60 -9.79 -11.04
C LEU A 304 -0.08 -10.70 -10.01
N GLY A 305 -1.14 -11.39 -10.39
CA GLY A 305 -1.91 -12.31 -9.56
C GLY A 305 -3.21 -12.73 -10.24
N SER A 306 -4.20 -13.14 -9.46
CA SER A 306 -5.51 -13.56 -9.97
C SER A 306 -6.66 -12.97 -9.17
N ARG A 307 -7.73 -12.56 -9.87
CA ARG A 307 -8.99 -12.14 -9.23
C ARG A 307 -9.77 -13.29 -8.60
N THR A 308 -9.40 -14.53 -8.95
CA THR A 308 -9.97 -15.73 -8.32
C THR A 308 -9.20 -16.04 -7.04
N TYR A 309 -9.91 -16.11 -5.91
CA TYR A 309 -9.29 -16.30 -4.61
C TYR A 309 -10.03 -17.33 -3.73
N THR A 310 -9.33 -17.80 -2.71
CA THR A 310 -9.92 -18.45 -1.53
C THR A 310 -9.77 -17.54 -0.32
N LEU A 311 -10.87 -17.33 0.43
CA LEU A 311 -10.86 -16.50 1.63
C LEU A 311 -10.89 -17.37 2.88
N ARG A 312 -9.86 -17.27 3.71
CA ARG A 312 -9.76 -17.93 5.02
C ARG A 312 -9.94 -16.90 6.12
N ARG A 313 -11.07 -16.95 6.80
CA ARG A 313 -11.36 -16.11 7.97
C ARG A 313 -10.79 -16.76 9.23
N LEU A 314 -10.05 -15.99 10.02
CA LEU A 314 -9.56 -16.39 11.33
C LEU A 314 -10.49 -15.80 12.40
N SER A 315 -11.07 -16.65 13.20
CA SER A 315 -11.92 -16.27 14.34
C SER A 315 -11.09 -15.82 15.54
#